data_1af0054d02bb728287bf1ddc3e0832c6
#
_entry.id   1af0054d02bb728287bf1ddc3e0832c6
#
_cell.length_a   1.000
_cell.length_b   1.000
_cell.length_c   1.000
_cell.angle_alpha   90.00
_cell.angle_beta   90.00
_cell.angle_gamma   90.00
#
_symmetry.space_group_name_H-M   'P 1'
#
loop_
_entity.id
_entity.type
_entity.pdbx_description
1 polymer ?
#
loop_
_entity_poly.entity_id
_entity_poly.type
_entity_poly.pdbx_seq_one_letter_code
_entity_poly.pdbx_strand_id
1 'polypeptide(L)'
;MTDACLARPAAPGTAATRTLARRRALMAGLALVAAAPLAACGRKAPRGQVVPPDATVLALGDSLTSGVGASADTAYPAVLQRLTGWKVVNGGVSGDTSAQALERLPALLQKHQPALVIVSIGGNDFLRRQSATATRTHIRSICTQARASGAQVVLVAVPELTFLAASAGLLSDHAMYEEIASELKIPLHSKGWSTVLADASLRSDQIHANATGYERFAQGLVETLKSTGLLMR
;
A
#
# COMPACT_ATOMS: atom_id res chain seq x y z
N MET A 1 -64.76 26.42 59.10
CA MET A 1 -64.57 26.00 60.50
C MET A 1 -63.08 25.60 60.58
N THR A 2 -62.27 26.59 60.91
CA THR A 2 -61.66 26.77 62.25
C THR A 2 -60.63 25.68 62.56
N ASP A 3 -59.43 25.85 62.92
CA ASP A 3 -58.62 26.95 63.50
C ASP A 3 -57.17 26.49 63.41
N ALA A 4 -56.25 27.25 63.03
CA ALA A 4 -55.47 28.16 63.88
C ALA A 4 -54.39 27.51 64.77
N CYS A 5 -53.19 28.00 64.61
CA CYS A 5 -52.24 28.42 65.66
C CYS A 5 -51.20 27.39 66.07
N LEU A 6 -49.98 27.65 66.18
CA LEU A 6 -49.15 28.73 66.70
C LEU A 6 -47.67 28.45 66.46
N ALA A 7 -46.98 29.51 66.36
CA ALA A 7 -45.54 29.64 66.11
C ALA A 7 -44.64 29.52 67.37
N ARG A 8 -43.32 29.47 67.09
CA ARG A 8 -42.11 29.96 67.84
C ARG A 8 -41.20 28.93 68.47
N PRO A 9 -39.97 29.30 68.70
CA PRO A 9 -39.02 30.08 67.85
C PRO A 9 -37.63 29.39 67.72
N ALA A 10 -36.81 30.01 66.95
CA ALA A 10 -35.41 29.71 66.67
C ALA A 10 -34.45 29.96 67.84
N ALA A 11 -33.32 29.27 67.83
CA ALA A 11 -32.08 29.76 68.39
C ALA A 11 -30.88 29.41 67.50
N PRO A 12 -29.88 30.24 67.37
CA PRO A 12 -28.83 30.22 66.37
C PRO A 12 -27.57 29.50 66.86
N GLY A 13 -26.79 29.04 65.92
CA GLY A 13 -25.44 28.68 66.31
C GLY A 13 -24.65 27.83 65.36
N THR A 14 -23.67 28.51 64.76
CA THR A 14 -22.37 27.98 64.31
C THR A 14 -22.31 27.21 63.00
N ALA A 15 -22.32 28.00 61.93
CA ALA A 15 -21.85 27.58 60.62
C ALA A 15 -20.59 28.40 60.27
N ALA A 16 -19.42 28.02 60.69
CA ALA A 16 -18.21 28.69 60.28
C ALA A 16 -16.90 27.91 60.38
N THR A 17 -16.90 26.58 60.37
CA THR A 17 -15.59 25.84 60.42
C THR A 17 -15.51 24.60 59.57
N ARG A 18 -16.41 24.41 58.62
CA ARG A 18 -16.36 23.22 57.74
C ARG A 18 -16.04 23.45 56.26
N THR A 19 -15.73 24.66 55.86
CA THR A 19 -15.49 25.02 54.42
C THR A 19 -14.03 25.09 54.01
N LEU A 20 -13.06 24.97 54.89
CA LEU A 20 -11.63 25.03 54.55
C LEU A 20 -10.96 23.66 54.33
N ALA A 21 -11.56 22.56 54.80
CA ALA A 21 -11.01 21.23 54.62
C ALA A 21 -11.38 20.59 53.26
N ARG A 22 -12.44 21.05 52.60
CA ARG A 22 -12.87 20.50 51.29
C ARG A 22 -12.19 21.09 50.06
N ARG A 23 -11.51 22.24 50.18
CA ARG A 23 -10.81 22.90 49.06
C ARG A 23 -9.38 22.42 48.84
N ARG A 24 -8.78 21.70 49.82
CA ARG A 24 -7.42 21.13 49.66
C ARG A 24 -7.39 19.70 49.08
N ALA A 25 -8.52 18.98 49.02
CA ALA A 25 -8.58 17.66 48.43
C ALA A 25 -8.88 17.62 46.92
N LEU A 26 -9.26 18.76 46.35
CA LEU A 26 -9.59 18.88 44.90
C LEU A 26 -8.44 19.31 43.97
N MET A 27 -7.30 19.71 44.55
CA MET A 27 -6.15 20.15 43.81
C MET A 27 -5.01 19.10 43.69
N ALA A 28 -5.17 17.94 44.34
CA ALA A 28 -4.18 16.85 44.25
C ALA A 28 -4.53 15.78 43.19
N GLY A 29 -5.66 15.90 42.50
CA GLY A 29 -6.16 14.92 41.54
C GLY A 29 -5.92 15.27 40.07
N LEU A 30 -5.33 16.43 39.73
CA LEU A 30 -5.25 16.91 38.33
C LEU A 30 -3.85 16.92 37.72
N ALA A 31 -2.87 16.23 38.30
CA ALA A 31 -1.50 16.22 37.84
C ALA A 31 -0.98 14.85 37.35
N LEU A 32 -1.85 13.88 37.10
CA LEU A 32 -1.42 12.53 36.66
C LEU A 32 -2.13 12.03 35.39
N VAL A 33 -2.46 12.95 34.47
CA VAL A 33 -2.98 12.57 33.14
C VAL A 33 -2.23 13.38 32.09
N ALA A 34 -0.95 13.10 31.87
CA ALA A 34 -0.25 13.56 30.68
C ALA A 34 1.11 12.87 30.54
N ALA A 35 1.15 11.58 30.37
CA ALA A 35 2.27 10.87 29.76
C ALA A 35 1.78 9.51 29.24
N ALA A 36 0.75 9.52 28.39
CA ALA A 36 0.59 8.42 27.45
C ALA A 36 1.72 8.61 26.42
N PRO A 37 2.71 7.71 26.32
CA PRO A 37 3.60 7.75 25.18
C PRO A 37 2.72 7.54 23.95
N LEU A 38 2.66 8.54 23.09
CA LEU A 38 2.30 8.35 21.69
C LEU A 38 3.32 7.37 21.12
N ALA A 39 3.10 6.07 21.39
CA ALA A 39 3.68 5.03 20.58
C ALA A 39 3.11 5.24 19.19
N ALA A 40 3.74 6.14 18.42
CA ALA A 40 3.64 6.14 16.99
C ALA A 40 4.10 4.75 16.56
N CYS A 41 3.16 3.81 16.48
CA CYS A 41 3.35 2.54 15.82
C CYS A 41 3.62 2.86 14.35
N GLY A 42 4.85 3.23 14.03
CA GLY A 42 5.37 3.15 12.70
C GLY A 42 5.23 1.69 12.30
N ARG A 43 4.20 1.37 11.51
CA ARG A 43 4.06 0.04 10.91
C ARG A 43 5.33 -0.22 10.14
N LYS A 44 6.21 -1.05 10.68
CA LYS A 44 7.39 -1.50 9.94
C LYS A 44 6.88 -2.19 8.70
N ALA A 45 7.36 -1.77 7.53
CA ALA A 45 7.03 -2.43 6.27
C ALA A 45 7.30 -3.94 6.40
N PRO A 46 6.44 -4.79 5.83
CA PRO A 46 6.66 -6.23 5.81
C PRO A 46 8.05 -6.52 5.23
N ARG A 47 8.82 -7.38 5.91
CA ARG A 47 10.15 -7.77 5.47
C ARG A 47 10.10 -9.11 4.78
N GLY A 48 10.73 -9.20 3.59
CA GLY A 48 11.00 -10.45 2.89
C GLY A 48 12.33 -11.09 3.32
N GLN A 49 12.59 -12.25 2.75
CA GLN A 49 13.90 -12.89 2.78
C GLN A 49 14.69 -12.46 1.55
N VAL A 50 15.99 -12.32 1.67
CA VAL A 50 16.85 -11.97 0.54
C VAL A 50 16.67 -12.97 -0.60
N VAL A 51 16.32 -12.47 -1.77
CA VAL A 51 16.27 -13.26 -3.00
C VAL A 51 17.71 -13.47 -3.50
N PRO A 52 18.15 -14.72 -3.68
CA PRO A 52 19.54 -14.99 -4.09
C PRO A 52 19.89 -14.36 -5.43
N PRO A 53 21.19 -14.05 -5.67
CA PRO A 53 21.68 -13.75 -7.00
C PRO A 53 21.29 -14.87 -7.99
N ASP A 54 21.11 -14.54 -9.26
CA ASP A 54 20.70 -15.48 -10.32
C ASP A 54 19.31 -16.15 -10.13
N ALA A 55 18.58 -15.83 -9.07
CA ALA A 55 17.24 -16.37 -8.88
C ALA A 55 16.29 -15.94 -10.00
N THR A 56 15.35 -16.82 -10.33
CA THR A 56 14.27 -16.47 -11.24
C THR A 56 13.24 -15.59 -10.55
N VAL A 57 12.95 -14.45 -11.14
CA VAL A 57 11.92 -13.49 -10.71
C VAL A 57 10.89 -13.34 -11.81
N LEU A 58 9.61 -13.51 -11.50
CA LEU A 58 8.52 -13.32 -12.44
C LEU A 58 7.94 -11.90 -12.28
N ALA A 59 8.03 -11.09 -13.32
CA ALA A 59 7.30 -9.83 -13.43
C ALA A 59 5.95 -10.12 -14.10
N LEU A 60 4.88 -10.22 -13.32
CA LEU A 60 3.52 -10.46 -13.79
C LEU A 60 2.78 -9.13 -13.96
N GLY A 61 2.19 -8.89 -15.13
CA GLY A 61 1.45 -7.64 -15.34
C GLY A 61 0.86 -7.51 -16.75
N ASP A 62 0.56 -6.28 -17.10
CA ASP A 62 -0.06 -5.89 -18.36
C ASP A 62 0.93 -5.22 -19.33
N SER A 63 0.49 -4.19 -20.06
CA SER A 63 1.31 -3.43 -21.00
C SER A 63 2.48 -2.70 -20.34
N LEU A 64 2.33 -2.24 -19.10
CA LEU A 64 3.42 -1.60 -18.36
C LEU A 64 4.53 -2.61 -18.00
N THR A 65 4.19 -3.88 -17.85
CA THR A 65 5.18 -4.93 -17.62
C THR A 65 5.76 -5.46 -18.93
N SER A 66 4.95 -5.60 -19.99
CA SER A 66 5.46 -6.00 -21.31
C SER A 66 6.39 -4.97 -21.91
N GLY A 67 6.27 -3.70 -21.55
CA GLY A 67 7.15 -2.61 -21.97
C GLY A 67 6.64 -1.82 -23.16
N VAL A 68 5.31 -1.67 -23.31
CA VAL A 68 4.74 -0.81 -24.37
C VAL A 68 5.28 0.62 -24.23
N GLY A 69 5.73 1.20 -25.34
CA GLY A 69 6.37 2.52 -25.38
C GLY A 69 7.90 2.50 -25.23
N ALA A 70 8.49 1.31 -25.11
CA ALA A 70 9.94 1.11 -25.06
C ALA A 70 10.34 -0.17 -25.81
N SER A 71 11.65 -0.38 -25.96
CA SER A 71 12.18 -1.64 -26.49
C SER A 71 12.25 -2.72 -25.41
N ALA A 72 12.39 -3.97 -25.82
CA ALA A 72 12.41 -5.11 -24.88
C ALA A 72 13.54 -5.00 -23.84
N ASP A 73 14.68 -4.43 -24.21
CA ASP A 73 15.86 -4.23 -23.34
C ASP A 73 15.74 -2.99 -22.43
N THR A 74 14.82 -2.08 -22.70
CA THR A 74 14.54 -0.88 -21.91
C THR A 74 13.22 -0.96 -21.10
N ALA A 75 12.42 -2.00 -21.29
CA ALA A 75 11.29 -2.31 -20.41
C ALA A 75 11.77 -2.59 -18.99
N TYR A 76 10.97 -2.24 -17.97
CA TYR A 76 11.43 -2.33 -16.57
C TYR A 76 11.91 -3.73 -16.14
N PRO A 77 11.36 -4.87 -16.62
CA PRO A 77 11.88 -6.17 -16.23
C PRO A 77 13.34 -6.39 -16.68
N ALA A 78 13.70 -5.93 -17.88
CA ALA A 78 15.07 -6.01 -18.36
C ALA A 78 16.01 -5.05 -17.61
N VAL A 79 15.54 -3.84 -17.30
CA VAL A 79 16.28 -2.89 -16.45
C VAL A 79 16.50 -3.48 -15.07
N LEU A 80 15.45 -4.04 -14.45
CA LEU A 80 15.53 -4.68 -13.12
C LEU A 80 16.55 -5.84 -13.13
N GLN A 81 16.56 -6.66 -14.17
CA GLN A 81 17.55 -7.73 -14.35
C GLN A 81 18.98 -7.18 -14.30
N ARG A 82 19.26 -6.09 -15.02
CA ARG A 82 20.59 -5.45 -15.01
C ARG A 82 20.98 -4.87 -13.65
N LEU A 83 20.01 -4.31 -12.92
CA LEU A 83 20.25 -3.68 -11.62
C LEU A 83 20.42 -4.68 -10.48
N THR A 84 19.87 -5.89 -10.60
CA THR A 84 19.81 -6.86 -9.49
C THR A 84 20.64 -8.11 -9.72
N GLY A 85 20.98 -8.44 -10.98
CA GLY A 85 21.61 -9.70 -11.37
C GLY A 85 20.65 -10.90 -11.38
N TRP A 86 19.34 -10.69 -11.12
CA TRP A 86 18.34 -11.75 -11.19
C TRP A 86 18.01 -12.15 -12.63
N LYS A 87 17.45 -13.34 -12.82
CA LYS A 87 16.84 -13.76 -14.08
C LYS A 87 15.38 -13.32 -14.09
N VAL A 88 15.10 -12.14 -14.67
CA VAL A 88 13.76 -11.58 -14.66
C VAL A 88 12.98 -12.04 -15.89
N VAL A 89 11.97 -12.87 -15.65
CA VAL A 89 11.00 -13.29 -16.66
C VAL A 89 9.95 -12.19 -16.82
N ASN A 90 9.87 -11.62 -18.03
CA ASN A 90 8.80 -10.70 -18.37
C ASN A 90 7.53 -11.50 -18.66
N GLY A 91 6.60 -11.48 -17.72
CA GLY A 91 5.27 -12.08 -17.80
C GLY A 91 4.18 -11.05 -18.07
N GLY A 92 4.51 -9.92 -18.67
CA GLY A 92 3.54 -8.90 -19.09
C GLY A 92 2.80 -9.30 -20.36
N VAL A 93 1.49 -9.07 -20.40
CA VAL A 93 0.66 -9.20 -21.59
C VAL A 93 -0.15 -7.93 -21.79
N SER A 94 0.09 -7.22 -22.90
CA SER A 94 -0.59 -5.95 -23.15
C SER A 94 -2.11 -6.13 -23.19
N GLY A 95 -2.83 -5.29 -22.46
CA GLY A 95 -4.28 -5.33 -22.38
C GLY A 95 -4.85 -6.27 -21.32
N ASP A 96 -4.02 -7.07 -20.63
CA ASP A 96 -4.53 -7.97 -19.59
C ASP A 96 -5.22 -7.22 -18.47
N THR A 97 -6.34 -7.79 -18.05
CA THR A 97 -7.02 -7.46 -16.80
C THR A 97 -6.50 -8.34 -15.66
N SER A 98 -6.87 -8.00 -14.43
CA SER A 98 -6.55 -8.81 -13.25
C SER A 98 -7.08 -10.25 -13.37
N ALA A 99 -8.24 -10.46 -13.97
CA ALA A 99 -8.82 -11.77 -14.23
C ALA A 99 -7.95 -12.62 -15.19
N GLN A 100 -7.52 -12.03 -16.31
CA GLN A 100 -6.68 -12.68 -17.30
C GLN A 100 -5.29 -13.01 -16.75
N ALA A 101 -4.69 -12.09 -15.98
CA ALA A 101 -3.43 -12.37 -15.30
C ALA A 101 -3.55 -13.51 -14.27
N LEU A 102 -4.68 -13.59 -13.55
CA LEU A 102 -4.97 -14.68 -12.61
C LEU A 102 -5.09 -16.03 -13.33
N GLU A 103 -5.77 -16.06 -14.47
CA GLU A 103 -5.97 -17.28 -15.27
C GLU A 103 -4.65 -17.91 -15.73
N ARG A 104 -3.68 -17.09 -16.19
CA ARG A 104 -2.39 -17.59 -16.69
C ARG A 104 -1.31 -17.79 -15.62
N LEU A 105 -1.53 -17.31 -14.41
CA LEU A 105 -0.55 -17.40 -13.32
C LEU A 105 -0.10 -18.81 -13.00
N PRO A 106 -0.99 -19.85 -12.87
CA PRO A 106 -0.56 -21.21 -12.52
C PRO A 106 0.46 -21.79 -13.50
N ALA A 107 0.24 -21.60 -14.79
CA ALA A 107 1.17 -22.07 -15.83
C ALA A 107 2.54 -21.37 -15.75
N LEU A 108 2.56 -20.05 -15.45
CA LEU A 108 3.79 -19.30 -15.28
C LEU A 108 4.57 -19.75 -14.03
N LEU A 109 3.87 -19.97 -12.91
CA LEU A 109 4.48 -20.47 -11.67
C LEU A 109 5.09 -21.86 -11.87
N GLN A 110 4.34 -22.79 -12.52
CA GLN A 110 4.83 -24.12 -12.81
C GLN A 110 6.05 -24.11 -13.73
N LYS A 111 6.01 -23.29 -14.78
CA LYS A 111 7.08 -23.23 -15.79
C LYS A 111 8.36 -22.61 -15.25
N HIS A 112 8.25 -21.55 -14.45
CA HIS A 112 9.41 -20.71 -14.10
C HIS A 112 9.88 -20.90 -12.66
N GLN A 113 9.06 -21.46 -11.77
CA GLN A 113 9.36 -21.69 -10.36
C GLN A 113 10.06 -20.49 -9.70
N PRO A 114 9.47 -19.29 -9.77
CA PRO A 114 10.15 -18.06 -9.36
C PRO A 114 10.34 -18.02 -7.84
N ALA A 115 11.49 -17.47 -7.41
CA ALA A 115 11.72 -17.13 -6.00
C ALA A 115 10.94 -15.88 -5.56
N LEU A 116 10.62 -15.01 -6.53
CA LEU A 116 9.87 -13.76 -6.30
C LEU A 116 8.91 -13.53 -7.48
N VAL A 117 7.68 -13.12 -7.16
CA VAL A 117 6.71 -12.59 -8.12
C VAL A 117 6.46 -11.11 -7.85
N ILE A 118 6.70 -10.28 -8.84
CA ILE A 118 6.36 -8.86 -8.83
C ILE A 118 5.01 -8.74 -9.55
N VAL A 119 3.96 -8.30 -8.84
CA VAL A 119 2.58 -8.21 -9.34
C VAL A 119 2.25 -6.76 -9.64
N SER A 120 2.10 -6.42 -10.93
CA SER A 120 1.78 -5.08 -11.41
C SER A 120 0.64 -5.16 -12.42
N ILE A 121 -0.60 -5.17 -11.94
CA ILE A 121 -1.81 -5.43 -12.74
C ILE A 121 -3.01 -4.66 -12.19
N GLY A 122 -4.00 -4.37 -13.02
CA GLY A 122 -5.26 -3.72 -12.65
C GLY A 122 -5.56 -2.43 -13.42
N GLY A 123 -4.59 -1.88 -14.14
CA GLY A 123 -4.78 -0.66 -14.93
C GLY A 123 -5.89 -0.81 -15.98
N ASN A 124 -5.94 -1.94 -16.68
CA ASN A 124 -6.98 -2.22 -17.67
C ASN A 124 -8.36 -2.45 -17.06
N ASP A 125 -8.42 -2.95 -15.81
CA ASP A 125 -9.68 -3.06 -15.08
C ASP A 125 -10.30 -1.69 -14.86
N PHE A 126 -9.50 -0.70 -14.43
CA PHE A 126 -9.96 0.68 -14.23
C PHE A 126 -10.34 1.34 -15.56
N LEU A 127 -9.51 1.23 -16.59
CA LEU A 127 -9.80 1.79 -17.92
C LEU A 127 -11.09 1.24 -18.51
N ARG A 128 -11.39 -0.04 -18.27
CA ARG A 128 -12.64 -0.71 -18.71
C ARG A 128 -13.77 -0.60 -17.71
N ARG A 129 -13.60 0.19 -16.64
CA ARG A 129 -14.61 0.41 -15.59
C ARG A 129 -15.13 -0.90 -14.97
N GLN A 130 -14.25 -1.89 -14.79
CA GLN A 130 -14.63 -3.14 -14.15
C GLN A 130 -14.86 -2.92 -12.64
N SER A 131 -15.55 -3.86 -12.00
CA SER A 131 -15.83 -3.79 -10.57
C SER A 131 -14.54 -3.75 -9.76
N ALA A 132 -14.32 -2.69 -8.97
CA ALA A 132 -13.18 -2.58 -8.08
C ALA A 132 -13.10 -3.73 -7.07
N THR A 133 -14.25 -4.25 -6.62
CA THR A 133 -14.31 -5.42 -5.73
C THR A 133 -13.82 -6.68 -6.44
N ALA A 134 -14.20 -6.89 -7.70
CA ALA A 134 -13.73 -8.05 -8.48
C ALA A 134 -12.23 -7.93 -8.75
N THR A 135 -11.76 -6.76 -9.18
CA THR A 135 -10.33 -6.46 -9.40
C THR A 135 -9.50 -6.74 -8.13
N ARG A 136 -9.95 -6.22 -6.98
CA ARG A 136 -9.32 -6.48 -5.68
C ARG A 136 -9.26 -7.98 -5.37
N THR A 137 -10.34 -8.72 -5.61
CA THR A 137 -10.40 -10.17 -5.38
C THR A 137 -9.41 -10.92 -6.26
N HIS A 138 -9.30 -10.57 -7.53
CA HIS A 138 -8.36 -11.20 -8.46
C HIS A 138 -6.91 -10.92 -8.05
N ILE A 139 -6.55 -9.66 -7.77
CA ILE A 139 -5.18 -9.30 -7.36
C ILE A 139 -4.79 -9.99 -6.06
N ARG A 140 -5.70 -10.03 -5.07
CA ARG A 140 -5.51 -10.77 -3.83
C ARG A 140 -5.27 -12.26 -4.08
N SER A 141 -6.04 -12.87 -4.99
CA SER A 141 -5.90 -14.27 -5.37
C SER A 141 -4.56 -14.53 -6.06
N ILE A 142 -4.11 -13.65 -6.96
CA ILE A 142 -2.78 -13.70 -7.59
C ILE A 142 -1.68 -13.74 -6.52
N CYS A 143 -1.70 -12.79 -5.59
CA CYS A 143 -0.70 -12.72 -4.53
C CYS A 143 -0.72 -13.97 -3.62
N THR A 144 -1.91 -14.48 -3.31
CA THR A 144 -2.07 -15.67 -2.47
C THR A 144 -1.56 -16.93 -3.18
N GLN A 145 -1.89 -17.13 -4.46
CA GLN A 145 -1.43 -18.27 -5.24
C GLN A 145 0.09 -18.22 -5.45
N ALA A 146 0.66 -17.06 -5.76
CA ALA A 146 2.10 -16.90 -5.89
C ALA A 146 2.82 -17.28 -4.58
N ARG A 147 2.31 -16.86 -3.41
CA ARG A 147 2.87 -17.27 -2.11
C ARG A 147 2.70 -18.77 -1.85
N ALA A 148 1.56 -19.34 -2.21
CA ALA A 148 1.31 -20.78 -2.03
C ALA A 148 2.24 -21.65 -2.88
N SER A 149 2.80 -21.15 -3.98
CA SER A 149 3.83 -21.82 -4.78
C SER A 149 5.23 -21.77 -4.15
N GLY A 150 5.40 -21.09 -3.01
CA GLY A 150 6.70 -20.89 -2.35
C GLY A 150 7.42 -19.59 -2.75
N ALA A 151 6.89 -18.82 -3.71
CA ALA A 151 7.49 -17.55 -4.10
C ALA A 151 7.21 -16.46 -3.05
N GLN A 152 8.16 -15.55 -2.88
CA GLN A 152 7.88 -14.27 -2.25
C GLN A 152 7.08 -13.36 -3.20
N VAL A 153 6.39 -12.37 -2.68
CA VAL A 153 5.57 -11.46 -3.49
C VAL A 153 5.86 -10.02 -3.15
N VAL A 154 6.01 -9.19 -4.16
CA VAL A 154 5.93 -7.72 -4.08
C VAL A 154 4.73 -7.28 -4.90
N LEU A 155 3.83 -6.53 -4.28
CA LEU A 155 2.73 -5.90 -4.97
C LEU A 155 3.15 -4.49 -5.41
N VAL A 156 2.86 -4.14 -6.65
CA VAL A 156 3.07 -2.80 -7.20
C VAL A 156 1.73 -2.11 -7.29
N ALA A 157 1.64 -0.94 -6.70
CA ALA A 157 0.43 -0.13 -6.81
C ALA A 157 0.31 0.47 -8.21
N VAL A 158 -0.89 0.39 -8.77
CA VAL A 158 -1.24 0.99 -10.06
C VAL A 158 -2.21 2.14 -9.80
N PRO A 159 -2.01 3.30 -10.44
CA PRO A 159 -2.92 4.41 -10.28
C PRO A 159 -4.29 4.10 -10.89
N GLU A 160 -5.32 4.73 -10.36
CA GLU A 160 -6.63 4.76 -11.01
C GLU A 160 -6.52 5.60 -12.28
N LEU A 161 -6.33 4.92 -13.40
CA LEU A 161 -6.15 5.54 -14.70
C LEU A 161 -7.52 6.02 -15.23
N THR A 162 -7.75 7.32 -15.14
CA THR A 162 -8.76 8.00 -15.94
C THR A 162 -8.03 8.89 -16.94
N PHE A 163 -8.52 9.01 -18.16
CA PHE A 163 -7.90 9.90 -19.16
C PHE A 163 -7.76 11.34 -18.65
N LEU A 164 -8.70 11.81 -17.84
CA LEU A 164 -8.66 13.15 -17.27
C LEU A 164 -7.54 13.29 -16.22
N ALA A 165 -7.39 12.36 -15.31
CA ALA A 165 -6.35 12.39 -14.29
C ALA A 165 -4.94 12.24 -14.91
N ALA A 166 -4.80 11.36 -15.91
CA ALA A 166 -3.56 11.18 -16.65
C ALA A 166 -3.14 12.45 -17.41
N SER A 167 -4.10 13.13 -18.05
CA SER A 167 -3.84 14.38 -18.77
C SER A 167 -3.46 15.53 -17.82
N ALA A 168 -4.02 15.57 -16.62
CA ALA A 168 -3.74 16.59 -15.61
C ALA A 168 -2.50 16.30 -14.75
N GLY A 169 -1.84 15.15 -14.90
CA GLY A 169 -0.72 14.74 -14.05
C GLY A 169 -1.13 14.46 -12.58
N LEU A 170 -2.41 14.26 -12.31
CA LEU A 170 -2.98 14.05 -10.98
C LEU A 170 -3.25 12.57 -10.71
N LEU A 171 -2.22 11.75 -10.88
CA LEU A 171 -2.33 10.31 -10.65
C LEU A 171 -1.99 9.96 -9.21
N SER A 172 -2.87 9.17 -8.60
CA SER A 172 -2.64 8.56 -7.28
C SER A 172 -2.89 7.06 -7.34
N ASP A 173 -2.16 6.31 -6.53
CA ASP A 173 -2.36 4.87 -6.42
C ASP A 173 -3.76 4.57 -5.89
N HIS A 174 -4.42 3.55 -6.43
CA HIS A 174 -5.71 3.12 -5.92
C HIS A 174 -5.52 2.44 -4.54
N ALA A 175 -6.35 2.81 -3.56
CA ALA A 175 -6.22 2.38 -2.17
C ALA A 175 -6.23 0.86 -1.96
N MET A 176 -6.88 0.10 -2.87
CA MET A 176 -6.96 -1.37 -2.76
C MET A 176 -5.60 -2.05 -2.66
N TYR A 177 -4.53 -1.48 -3.25
CA TYR A 177 -3.19 -2.08 -3.21
C TYR A 177 -2.60 -2.04 -1.80
N GLU A 178 -2.78 -0.93 -1.08
CA GLU A 178 -2.36 -0.80 0.31
C GLU A 178 -3.17 -1.74 1.22
N GLU A 179 -4.48 -1.86 0.98
CA GLU A 179 -5.35 -2.78 1.70
C GLU A 179 -4.91 -4.24 1.51
N ILE A 180 -4.69 -4.69 0.26
CA ILE A 180 -4.22 -6.04 -0.06
C ILE A 180 -2.84 -6.29 0.56
N ALA A 181 -1.90 -5.37 0.41
CA ALA A 181 -0.54 -5.51 0.93
C ALA A 181 -0.54 -5.61 2.46
N SER A 182 -1.36 -4.80 3.14
CA SER A 182 -1.54 -4.83 4.60
C SER A 182 -2.20 -6.13 5.06
N GLU A 183 -3.27 -6.58 4.40
CA GLU A 183 -3.99 -7.83 4.69
C GLU A 183 -3.05 -9.04 4.58
N LEU A 184 -2.33 -9.13 3.47
CA LEU A 184 -1.45 -10.26 3.18
C LEU A 184 -0.07 -10.14 3.82
N LYS A 185 0.25 -9.00 4.44
CA LYS A 185 1.57 -8.67 5.02
C LYS A 185 2.69 -8.88 4.00
N ILE A 186 2.50 -8.35 2.80
CA ILE A 186 3.50 -8.38 1.71
C ILE A 186 4.04 -6.98 1.43
N PRO A 187 5.28 -6.86 0.92
CA PRO A 187 5.83 -5.59 0.47
C PRO A 187 4.96 -4.94 -0.61
N LEU A 188 4.84 -3.60 -0.54
CA LEU A 188 4.17 -2.77 -1.52
C LEU A 188 5.17 -1.77 -2.12
N HIS A 189 5.27 -1.74 -3.43
CA HIS A 189 5.89 -0.64 -4.16
C HIS A 189 4.81 0.38 -4.52
N SER A 190 4.69 1.41 -3.68
CA SER A 190 3.74 2.52 -3.87
C SER A 190 4.39 3.66 -4.65
N LYS A 191 3.56 4.49 -5.28
CA LYS A 191 3.94 5.70 -6.03
C LYS A 191 4.90 5.47 -7.22
N GLY A 192 5.18 4.22 -7.58
CA GLY A 192 6.04 3.93 -8.71
C GLY A 192 5.43 4.41 -10.03
N TRP A 193 4.32 3.81 -10.43
CA TRP A 193 3.63 4.19 -11.67
C TRP A 193 2.96 5.55 -11.61
N SER A 194 2.35 5.93 -10.48
CA SER A 194 1.71 7.24 -10.36
C SER A 194 2.71 8.38 -10.54
N THR A 195 3.94 8.26 -10.03
CA THR A 195 5.00 9.25 -10.22
C THR A 195 5.48 9.29 -11.68
N VAL A 196 5.76 8.13 -12.28
CA VAL A 196 6.27 8.06 -13.66
C VAL A 196 5.23 8.55 -14.66
N LEU A 197 3.98 8.10 -14.52
CA LEU A 197 2.92 8.46 -15.45
C LEU A 197 2.34 9.86 -15.22
N ALA A 198 2.63 10.53 -14.11
CA ALA A 198 2.30 11.94 -13.91
C ALA A 198 3.26 12.87 -14.68
N ASP A 199 4.50 12.45 -14.93
CA ASP A 199 5.50 13.25 -15.64
C ASP A 199 5.44 12.99 -17.16
N ALA A 200 5.08 14.02 -17.92
CA ALA A 200 4.97 13.92 -19.36
C ALA A 200 6.30 13.55 -20.07
N SER A 201 7.45 13.90 -19.47
CA SER A 201 8.77 13.58 -20.04
C SER A 201 9.14 12.10 -19.90
N LEU A 202 8.46 11.36 -19.02
CA LEU A 202 8.67 9.94 -18.74
C LEU A 202 7.66 9.02 -19.45
N ARG A 203 6.77 9.59 -20.26
CA ARG A 203 5.71 8.86 -20.97
C ARG A 203 5.98 8.76 -22.47
N SER A 204 5.52 7.68 -23.08
CA SER A 204 5.39 7.53 -24.52
C SER A 204 4.00 7.95 -25.02
N ASP A 205 2.98 7.77 -24.18
CA ASP A 205 1.61 8.20 -24.38
C ASP A 205 0.93 8.51 -23.02
N GLN A 206 -0.40 8.57 -22.98
CA GLN A 206 -1.12 8.95 -21.75
C GLN A 206 -1.07 7.91 -20.62
N ILE A 207 -0.79 6.65 -20.95
CA ILE A 207 -0.88 5.52 -20.00
C ILE A 207 0.36 4.62 -20.00
N HIS A 208 1.33 4.86 -20.88
CA HIS A 208 2.55 4.07 -20.95
C HIS A 208 3.80 4.92 -20.73
N ALA A 209 4.79 4.32 -20.09
CA ALA A 209 6.10 4.93 -19.90
C ALA A 209 6.94 4.86 -21.19
N ASN A 210 7.90 5.77 -21.32
CA ASN A 210 9.00 5.63 -22.26
C ASN A 210 10.21 4.93 -21.60
N ALA A 211 11.29 4.72 -22.33
CA ALA A 211 12.48 4.04 -21.82
C ALA A 211 13.02 4.65 -20.50
N THR A 212 13.09 5.99 -20.42
CA THR A 212 13.52 6.70 -19.21
C THR A 212 12.54 6.50 -18.06
N GLY A 213 11.23 6.48 -18.34
CA GLY A 213 10.20 6.21 -17.34
C GLY A 213 10.28 4.78 -16.78
N TYR A 214 10.53 3.79 -17.63
CA TYR A 214 10.75 2.41 -17.18
C TYR A 214 12.02 2.26 -16.34
N GLU A 215 13.09 2.95 -16.72
CA GLU A 215 14.32 2.98 -15.91
C GLU A 215 14.06 3.60 -14.55
N ARG A 216 13.38 4.75 -14.49
CA ARG A 216 13.01 5.42 -13.25
C ARG A 216 12.16 4.54 -12.35
N PHE A 217 11.17 3.85 -12.94
CA PHE A 217 10.34 2.89 -12.21
C PHE A 217 11.18 1.75 -11.63
N ALA A 218 12.06 1.12 -12.43
CA ALA A 218 12.90 0.02 -11.98
C ALA A 218 13.84 0.43 -10.84
N GLN A 219 14.43 1.62 -10.89
CA GLN A 219 15.25 2.18 -9.82
C GLN A 219 14.45 2.34 -8.52
N GLY A 220 13.24 2.91 -8.58
CA GLY A 220 12.34 3.03 -7.43
C GLY A 220 11.94 1.67 -6.84
N LEU A 221 11.69 0.68 -7.70
CA LEU A 221 11.40 -0.68 -7.27
C LEU A 221 12.60 -1.33 -6.56
N VAL A 222 13.82 -1.14 -7.06
CA VAL A 222 15.05 -1.60 -6.40
C VAL A 222 15.18 -1.04 -4.99
N GLU A 223 14.89 0.24 -4.77
CA GLU A 223 14.91 0.82 -3.42
C GLU A 223 13.84 0.20 -2.50
N THR A 224 12.67 -0.10 -3.03
CA THR A 224 11.64 -0.85 -2.28
C THR A 224 12.13 -2.26 -1.92
N LEU A 225 12.75 -2.97 -2.86
CA LEU A 225 13.29 -4.31 -2.63
C LEU A 225 14.39 -4.32 -1.56
N LYS A 226 15.28 -3.32 -1.56
CA LYS A 226 16.32 -3.14 -0.53
C LYS A 226 15.72 -2.80 0.84
N SER A 227 14.77 -1.88 0.89
CA SER A 227 14.16 -1.43 2.15
C SER A 227 13.34 -2.53 2.83
N THR A 228 12.75 -3.42 2.02
CA THR A 228 11.96 -4.58 2.50
C THR A 228 12.80 -5.84 2.72
N GLY A 229 14.11 -5.81 2.44
CA GLY A 229 15.03 -6.92 2.68
C GLY A 229 14.96 -8.05 1.64
N LEU A 230 14.32 -7.82 0.50
CA LEU A 230 14.27 -8.77 -0.62
C LEU A 230 15.54 -8.71 -1.48
N LEU A 231 16.20 -7.56 -1.51
CA LEU A 231 17.48 -7.35 -2.17
C LEU A 231 18.50 -6.89 -1.15
N MET A 232 19.74 -7.41 -1.23
CA MET A 232 20.85 -6.92 -0.42
C MET A 232 21.13 -5.44 -0.71
N ARG A 233 21.58 -4.72 0.32
CA ARG A 233 21.94 -3.29 0.20
C ARG A 233 23.25 -3.12 -0.57
#